data_b688fbd00599b158884f7bc5a1f9c1c8
#
_entry.id   b688fbd00599b158884f7bc5a1f9c1c8
#
_cell.length_a   1.000
_cell.length_b   1.000
_cell.length_c   1.000
_cell.angle_alpha   90.00
_cell.angle_beta   90.00
_cell.angle_gamma   90.00
#
_symmetry.space_group_name_H-M   'P 1'
#
loop_
_entity.id
_entity.type
_entity.pdbx_description
1 polymer ?
#
loop_
_entity_poly.entity_id
_entity_poly.type
_entity_poly.pdbx_seq_one_letter_code
_entity_poly.pdbx_strand_id
1 'polypeptide(L)'
;MNALTASEVTPLHVYRDRLPYPVWMLYRTIRTVAVASAFAGFWSGGVLLSLVVFPVLALFAKDPVRACQRLLRASFRLFHGYMRVLRLFDAKPFRLDLARPSVIVANHTTLVDVTAILSQVPDVCCVAKDGLAQNRLLGGLFRLAGFLPAADMMGEARAKLDAGFHVLVFPEGTRSPERSLLPFHRGAFEIACQADVPVVPLVLRCDPSALRKNQRFWQQPDTCANLTIEVDLPMLPAAWENKSRAMRKDVESHYRSRLGLGRDS
;
A
#
# COMPACT_ATOMS: atom_id res chain seq x y z
N MET A 1 -23.04 21.67 5.56
CA MET A 1 -22.05 21.30 4.53
C MET A 1 -20.81 22.14 4.79
N ASN A 2 -19.96 21.72 5.73
CA ASN A 2 -18.72 22.46 6.04
C ASN A 2 -17.61 21.89 5.16
N ALA A 3 -17.09 22.75 4.26
CA ALA A 3 -15.85 22.52 3.57
C ALA A 3 -14.76 22.33 4.64
N LEU A 4 -14.16 21.13 4.71
CA LEU A 4 -12.97 20.90 5.50
C LEU A 4 -11.87 21.75 4.85
N THR A 5 -11.64 22.91 5.45
CA THR A 5 -10.48 23.77 5.21
C THR A 5 -9.22 22.90 5.20
N ALA A 6 -8.27 23.23 4.33
CA ALA A 6 -6.97 22.58 4.21
C ALA A 6 -6.42 22.29 5.62
N SER A 7 -6.46 21.01 6.03
CA SER A 7 -6.04 20.61 7.36
C SER A 7 -4.57 21.02 7.55
N GLU A 8 -4.31 21.84 8.55
CA GLU A 8 -2.94 22.14 8.96
C GLU A 8 -2.22 20.82 9.17
N VAL A 9 -1.12 20.63 8.45
CA VAL A 9 -0.31 19.41 8.56
C VAL A 9 0.25 19.34 9.96
N THR A 10 -0.05 18.25 10.67
CA THR A 10 0.49 18.00 11.99
C THR A 10 2.02 18.03 11.95
N PRO A 11 2.67 18.92 12.74
CA PRO A 11 4.14 19.03 12.73
C PRO A 11 4.77 17.70 13.14
N LEU A 12 5.90 17.33 12.52
CA LEU A 12 6.62 16.10 12.85
C LEU A 12 7.10 16.05 14.29
N HIS A 13 7.47 17.20 14.86
CA HIS A 13 8.10 17.31 16.19
C HIS A 13 7.28 18.18 17.15
N VAL A 14 6.06 17.73 17.44
CA VAL A 14 5.12 18.44 18.34
C VAL A 14 5.66 18.60 19.76
N TYR A 15 6.49 17.66 20.24
CA TYR A 15 6.99 17.66 21.62
C TYR A 15 8.34 18.36 21.78
N ARG A 16 9.00 18.78 20.71
CA ARG A 16 10.29 19.44 20.77
C ARG A 16 10.28 20.69 21.65
N ASP A 17 9.23 21.50 21.47
CA ASP A 17 9.10 22.77 22.17
C ASP A 17 8.31 22.64 23.54
N ARG A 18 7.81 21.43 23.84
CA ARG A 18 7.00 21.14 25.01
C ARG A 18 7.75 20.37 26.10
N LEU A 19 8.86 19.72 25.76
CA LEU A 19 9.65 18.92 26.69
C LEU A 19 11.06 19.47 26.84
N PRO A 20 11.71 19.33 28.03
CA PRO A 20 13.14 19.56 28.16
C PRO A 20 13.92 18.73 27.12
N TYR A 21 14.94 19.33 26.52
CA TYR A 21 15.69 18.71 25.42
C TYR A 21 16.18 17.28 25.72
N PRO A 22 16.75 16.95 26.89
CA PRO A 22 17.18 15.58 27.17
C PRO A 22 16.02 14.58 27.22
N VAL A 23 14.85 15.01 27.74
CA VAL A 23 13.64 14.18 27.81
C VAL A 23 13.09 13.92 26.40
N TRP A 24 13.04 14.95 25.57
CA TRP A 24 12.64 14.81 24.17
C TRP A 24 13.58 13.90 23.38
N MET A 25 14.90 14.04 23.60
CA MET A 25 15.90 13.16 22.94
C MET A 25 15.74 11.71 23.38
N LEU A 26 15.52 11.43 24.67
CA LEU A 26 15.26 10.08 25.18
C LEU A 26 13.99 9.50 24.54
N TYR A 27 12.91 10.26 24.51
CA TYR A 27 11.65 9.86 23.87
C TYR A 27 11.86 9.50 22.40
N ARG A 28 12.56 10.33 21.63
CA ARG A 28 12.89 10.07 20.23
C ARG A 28 13.73 8.82 20.03
N THR A 29 14.72 8.62 20.90
CA THR A 29 15.57 7.43 20.86
C THR A 29 14.74 6.17 21.05
N ILE A 30 13.86 6.14 22.06
CA ILE A 30 12.95 5.02 22.31
C ILE A 30 12.07 4.76 21.08
N ARG A 31 11.47 5.79 20.49
CA ARG A 31 10.65 5.63 19.26
C ARG A 31 11.45 5.09 18.08
N THR A 32 12.67 5.60 17.90
CA THR A 32 13.54 5.13 16.81
C THR A 32 13.89 3.65 16.99
N VAL A 33 14.24 3.23 18.21
CA VAL A 33 14.50 1.81 18.53
C VAL A 33 13.24 0.97 18.30
N ALA A 34 12.08 1.46 18.72
CA ALA A 34 10.81 0.76 18.51
C ALA A 34 10.45 0.59 17.02
N VAL A 35 10.66 1.61 16.19
CA VAL A 35 10.50 1.50 14.73
C VAL A 35 11.51 0.52 14.14
N ALA A 36 12.78 0.63 14.54
CA ALA A 36 13.83 -0.27 14.07
C ALA A 36 13.52 -1.74 14.42
N SER A 37 13.05 -2.01 15.64
CA SER A 37 12.66 -3.37 16.07
C SER A 37 11.45 -3.90 15.28
N ALA A 38 10.46 -3.05 14.98
CA ALA A 38 9.33 -3.42 14.12
C ALA A 38 9.80 -3.86 12.73
N PHE A 39 10.69 -3.10 12.11
CA PHE A 39 11.21 -3.43 10.79
C PHE A 39 12.20 -4.59 10.81
N ALA A 40 12.98 -4.76 11.87
CA ALA A 40 13.82 -5.93 12.05
C ALA A 40 12.97 -7.22 12.12
N GLY A 41 11.89 -7.21 12.91
CA GLY A 41 10.91 -8.30 12.95
C GLY A 41 10.21 -8.54 11.61
N PHE A 42 9.83 -7.47 10.92
CA PHE A 42 9.21 -7.53 9.59
C PHE A 42 10.13 -8.20 8.56
N TRP A 43 11.40 -7.78 8.48
CA TRP A 43 12.36 -8.33 7.52
C TRP A 43 12.76 -9.76 7.87
N SER A 44 13.08 -10.07 9.15
CA SER A 44 13.40 -11.43 9.58
C SER A 44 12.25 -12.38 9.40
N GLY A 45 11.03 -11.96 9.74
CA GLY A 45 9.80 -12.71 9.49
C GLY A 45 9.57 -12.93 7.99
N GLY A 46 9.78 -11.92 7.15
CA GLY A 46 9.70 -12.04 5.69
C GLY A 46 10.67 -13.06 5.12
N VAL A 47 11.91 -13.09 5.60
CA VAL A 47 12.91 -14.09 5.21
C VAL A 47 12.48 -15.50 5.63
N LEU A 48 12.02 -15.66 6.86
CA LEU A 48 11.50 -16.95 7.36
C LEU A 48 10.31 -17.45 6.53
N LEU A 49 9.35 -16.57 6.25
CA LEU A 49 8.21 -16.88 5.38
C LEU A 49 8.68 -17.30 3.98
N SER A 50 9.62 -16.58 3.40
CA SER A 50 10.11 -16.79 2.04
C SER A 50 10.87 -18.10 1.87
N LEU A 51 11.77 -18.42 2.82
CA LEU A 51 12.73 -19.53 2.66
C LEU A 51 12.22 -20.84 3.27
N VAL A 52 11.32 -20.77 4.25
CA VAL A 52 10.89 -21.97 5.01
C VAL A 52 9.37 -22.15 4.91
N VAL A 53 8.61 -21.21 5.42
CA VAL A 53 7.18 -21.43 5.68
C VAL A 53 6.37 -21.54 4.40
N PHE A 54 6.58 -20.64 3.42
CA PHE A 54 5.84 -20.65 2.16
C PHE A 54 6.20 -21.84 1.28
N PRO A 55 7.46 -22.24 1.09
CA PRO A 55 7.78 -23.48 0.39
C PRO A 55 7.12 -24.71 1.00
N VAL A 56 7.19 -24.85 2.33
CA VAL A 56 6.53 -25.96 3.02
C VAL A 56 5.02 -25.91 2.85
N LEU A 57 4.40 -24.74 3.05
CA LEU A 57 2.95 -24.56 2.89
C LEU A 57 2.50 -24.87 1.45
N ALA A 58 3.29 -24.49 0.46
CA ALA A 58 2.98 -24.73 -0.95
C ALA A 58 2.98 -26.22 -1.32
N LEU A 59 3.73 -27.08 -0.61
CA LEU A 59 3.75 -28.53 -0.85
C LEU A 59 2.44 -29.22 -0.39
N PHE A 60 1.75 -28.68 0.61
CA PHE A 60 0.59 -29.31 1.23
C PHE A 60 -0.73 -28.60 0.96
N ALA A 61 -0.71 -27.36 0.48
CA ALA A 61 -1.92 -26.58 0.26
C ALA A 61 -2.57 -26.93 -1.09
N LYS A 62 -3.90 -27.10 -1.12
CA LYS A 62 -4.68 -27.26 -2.36
C LYS A 62 -4.61 -26.01 -3.27
N ASP A 63 -4.58 -24.83 -2.67
CA ASP A 63 -4.35 -23.54 -3.34
C ASP A 63 -3.19 -22.84 -2.63
N PRO A 64 -1.96 -23.03 -3.12
CA PRO A 64 -0.77 -22.46 -2.50
C PRO A 64 -0.78 -20.95 -2.41
N VAL A 65 -1.27 -20.25 -3.44
CA VAL A 65 -1.29 -18.79 -3.50
C VAL A 65 -2.21 -18.23 -2.41
N ARG A 66 -3.46 -18.70 -2.33
CA ARG A 66 -4.38 -18.25 -1.29
C ARG A 66 -3.92 -18.64 0.13
N ALA A 67 -3.28 -19.80 0.28
CA ALA A 67 -2.73 -20.20 1.58
C ALA A 67 -1.60 -19.26 2.03
N CYS A 68 -0.65 -18.96 1.15
CA CYS A 68 0.44 -18.00 1.41
C CYS A 68 -0.09 -16.59 1.66
N GLN A 69 -1.09 -16.13 0.89
CA GLN A 69 -1.72 -14.82 1.10
C GLN A 69 -2.44 -14.71 2.45
N ARG A 70 -3.14 -15.76 2.89
CA ARG A 70 -3.78 -15.76 4.22
C ARG A 70 -2.77 -15.60 5.34
N LEU A 71 -1.64 -16.32 5.26
CA LEU A 71 -0.59 -16.21 6.25
C LEU A 71 0.12 -14.85 6.18
N LEU A 72 0.41 -14.36 4.98
CA LEU A 72 0.99 -13.03 4.76
C LEU A 72 0.08 -11.94 5.33
N ARG A 73 -1.21 -12.02 5.09
CA ARG A 73 -2.21 -11.11 5.66
C ARG A 73 -2.21 -11.12 7.19
N ALA A 74 -2.15 -12.30 7.80
CA ALA A 74 -2.04 -12.42 9.26
C ALA A 74 -0.75 -11.79 9.79
N SER A 75 0.38 -12.02 9.11
CA SER A 75 1.68 -11.42 9.46
C SER A 75 1.65 -9.90 9.35
N PHE A 76 1.02 -9.34 8.32
CA PHE A 76 0.85 -7.89 8.18
C PHE A 76 -0.08 -7.31 9.24
N ARG A 77 -1.15 -8.03 9.62
CA ARG A 77 -2.00 -7.62 10.76
C ARG A 77 -1.21 -7.57 12.07
N LEU A 78 -0.36 -8.56 12.32
CA LEU A 78 0.50 -8.58 13.49
C LEU A 78 1.49 -7.39 13.47
N PHE A 79 2.13 -7.14 12.34
CA PHE A 79 3.04 -6.00 12.16
C PHE A 79 2.33 -4.65 12.43
N HIS A 80 1.17 -4.41 11.80
CA HIS A 80 0.40 -3.18 12.02
C HIS A 80 -0.15 -3.10 13.46
N GLY A 81 -0.54 -4.23 14.06
CA GLY A 81 -0.94 -4.31 15.46
C GLY A 81 0.18 -3.87 16.40
N TYR A 82 1.39 -4.37 16.17
CA TYR A 82 2.59 -3.97 16.92
C TYR A 82 2.86 -2.47 16.79
N MET A 83 2.87 -1.94 15.57
CA MET A 83 3.07 -0.51 15.31
C MET A 83 2.02 0.36 16.01
N ARG A 84 0.76 -0.08 16.02
CA ARG A 84 -0.35 0.61 16.69
C ARG A 84 -0.23 0.58 18.21
N VAL A 85 0.08 -0.57 18.81
CA VAL A 85 0.27 -0.70 20.27
C VAL A 85 1.37 0.24 20.77
N LEU A 86 2.46 0.35 20.02
CA LEU A 86 3.56 1.26 20.34
C LEU A 86 3.28 2.71 19.91
N ARG A 87 2.09 3.01 19.39
CA ARG A 87 1.68 4.36 18.94
C ARG A 87 2.67 4.96 17.93
N LEU A 88 3.24 4.13 17.08
CA LEU A 88 4.17 4.54 16.02
C LEU A 88 3.41 4.86 14.73
N PHE A 89 2.52 3.94 14.34
CA PHE A 89 1.76 4.01 13.09
C PHE A 89 0.44 3.25 13.24
N ASP A 90 -0.65 3.83 12.80
CA ASP A 90 -1.98 3.23 12.83
C ASP A 90 -2.62 3.26 11.44
N ALA A 91 -2.66 2.11 10.78
CA ALA A 91 -3.45 1.92 9.58
C ALA A 91 -4.92 1.73 9.97
N LYS A 92 -5.74 2.74 9.69
CA LYS A 92 -7.15 2.70 10.05
C LYS A 92 -7.89 1.58 9.28
N PRO A 93 -8.83 0.90 9.93
CA PRO A 93 -9.64 -0.09 9.26
C PRO A 93 -10.50 0.55 8.17
N PHE A 94 -10.62 -0.13 7.04
CA PHE A 94 -11.55 0.22 5.97
C PHE A 94 -12.28 -1.04 5.49
N ARG A 95 -13.40 -0.85 4.81
CA ARG A 95 -14.15 -1.95 4.20
C ARG A 95 -14.08 -1.83 2.69
N LEU A 96 -13.74 -2.93 2.06
CA LEU A 96 -13.74 -3.07 0.62
C LEU A 96 -14.53 -4.34 0.29
N ASP A 97 -15.74 -4.15 -0.19
CA ASP A 97 -16.62 -5.23 -0.62
C ASP A 97 -16.67 -5.22 -2.15
N LEU A 98 -16.09 -6.24 -2.75
CA LEU A 98 -15.96 -6.37 -4.20
C LEU A 98 -16.70 -7.63 -4.65
N ALA A 99 -17.81 -7.43 -5.35
CA ALA A 99 -18.64 -8.54 -5.87
C ALA A 99 -17.94 -9.37 -6.96
N ARG A 100 -16.89 -8.84 -7.59
CA ARG A 100 -16.13 -9.50 -8.65
C ARG A 100 -14.66 -9.06 -8.66
N PRO A 101 -13.76 -9.85 -9.28
CA PRO A 101 -12.36 -9.45 -9.49
C PRO A 101 -12.26 -8.05 -10.06
N SER A 102 -11.30 -7.28 -9.57
CA SER A 102 -11.20 -5.84 -9.86
C SER A 102 -9.74 -5.41 -9.85
N VAL A 103 -9.42 -4.36 -10.58
CA VAL A 103 -8.15 -3.67 -10.46
C VAL A 103 -8.28 -2.59 -9.38
N ILE A 104 -7.58 -2.77 -8.28
CA ILE A 104 -7.52 -1.80 -7.18
C ILE A 104 -6.38 -0.84 -7.50
N VAL A 105 -6.69 0.45 -7.56
CA VAL A 105 -5.69 1.49 -7.79
C VAL A 105 -5.53 2.31 -6.53
N ALA A 106 -4.30 2.62 -6.13
CA ALA A 106 -4.02 3.39 -4.93
C ALA A 106 -2.88 4.38 -5.15
N ASN A 107 -2.97 5.60 -4.59
CA ASN A 107 -1.82 6.47 -4.49
C ASN A 107 -0.85 5.96 -3.41
N HIS A 108 0.43 6.25 -3.53
CA HIS A 108 1.47 5.63 -2.69
C HIS A 108 2.13 6.66 -1.76
N THR A 109 1.71 6.71 -0.51
CA THR A 109 2.13 7.74 0.47
C THR A 109 3.28 7.29 1.36
N THR A 110 3.25 6.03 1.82
CA THR A 110 4.20 5.50 2.82
C THR A 110 4.82 4.17 2.39
N LEU A 111 5.89 3.76 3.07
CA LEU A 111 6.53 2.46 2.84
C LEU A 111 5.59 1.27 3.13
N VAL A 112 4.60 1.46 3.99
CA VAL A 112 3.75 0.40 4.52
C VAL A 112 2.35 0.35 3.92
N ASP A 113 2.06 1.16 2.89
CA ASP A 113 0.73 1.20 2.24
C ASP A 113 0.32 -0.18 1.70
N VAL A 114 1.23 -0.87 1.01
CA VAL A 114 0.99 -2.23 0.49
C VAL A 114 0.59 -3.16 1.61
N THR A 115 1.35 -3.18 2.71
CA THR A 115 1.08 -4.07 3.84
C THR A 115 -0.21 -3.71 4.57
N ALA A 116 -0.56 -2.41 4.61
CA ALA A 116 -1.81 -1.93 5.20
C ALA A 116 -3.03 -2.42 4.40
N ILE A 117 -2.98 -2.33 3.06
CA ILE A 117 -4.05 -2.83 2.19
C ILE A 117 -4.13 -4.35 2.26
N LEU A 118 -3.02 -5.06 2.04
CA LEU A 118 -2.99 -6.53 2.05
C LEU A 118 -3.32 -7.14 3.42
N SER A 119 -3.15 -6.41 4.52
CA SER A 119 -3.58 -6.87 5.84
C SER A 119 -5.11 -6.94 5.98
N GLN A 120 -5.86 -6.19 5.17
CA GLN A 120 -7.30 -6.02 5.31
C GLN A 120 -8.09 -6.66 4.15
N VAL A 121 -7.57 -6.61 2.92
CA VAL A 121 -8.25 -7.15 1.73
C VAL A 121 -7.75 -8.56 1.42
N PRO A 122 -8.64 -9.56 1.28
CA PRO A 122 -8.28 -10.91 0.87
C PRO A 122 -8.07 -11.02 -0.65
N ASP A 123 -7.41 -12.08 -1.08
CA ASP A 123 -7.29 -12.51 -2.47
C ASP A 123 -6.78 -11.40 -3.41
N VAL A 124 -5.74 -10.66 -2.97
CA VAL A 124 -5.13 -9.55 -3.72
C VAL A 124 -3.72 -9.92 -4.16
N CYS A 125 -3.46 -9.81 -5.45
CA CYS A 125 -2.14 -9.87 -6.05
C CYS A 125 -1.64 -8.43 -6.30
N CYS A 126 -0.53 -8.03 -5.67
CA CYS A 126 0.01 -6.69 -5.82
C CYS A 126 1.07 -6.67 -6.94
N VAL A 127 1.00 -5.66 -7.81
CA VAL A 127 2.10 -5.40 -8.76
C VAL A 127 3.29 -4.85 -7.99
N ALA A 128 4.43 -5.52 -8.13
CA ALA A 128 5.65 -5.22 -7.42
C ALA A 128 6.77 -4.83 -8.39
N LYS A 129 7.72 -4.05 -7.89
CA LYS A 129 8.89 -3.65 -8.67
C LYS A 129 9.66 -4.89 -9.14
N ASP A 130 10.14 -4.85 -10.38
CA ASP A 130 10.98 -5.89 -10.96
C ASP A 130 12.21 -6.16 -10.07
N GLY A 131 12.65 -7.39 -10.04
CA GLY A 131 13.75 -7.82 -9.19
C GLY A 131 13.38 -8.24 -7.77
N LEU A 132 12.19 -7.87 -7.23
CA LEU A 132 11.77 -8.38 -5.91
C LEU A 132 11.54 -9.89 -5.93
N ALA A 133 10.92 -10.42 -6.98
CA ALA A 133 10.73 -11.87 -7.17
C ALA A 133 12.05 -12.62 -7.43
N GLN A 134 13.11 -11.92 -7.85
CA GLN A 134 14.45 -12.43 -8.09
C GLN A 134 15.36 -12.32 -6.86
N ASN A 135 14.90 -11.63 -5.81
CA ASN A 135 15.69 -11.48 -4.59
C ASN A 135 15.91 -12.84 -3.93
N ARG A 136 17.17 -13.14 -3.56
CA ARG A 136 17.56 -14.45 -2.99
C ARG A 136 16.86 -14.78 -1.67
N LEU A 137 16.59 -13.77 -0.84
CA LEU A 137 16.00 -13.95 0.49
C LEU A 137 14.47 -13.84 0.47
N LEU A 138 13.92 -12.95 -0.34
CA LEU A 138 12.49 -12.63 -0.31
C LEU A 138 11.73 -13.08 -1.58
N GLY A 139 12.42 -13.50 -2.63
CA GLY A 139 11.81 -13.88 -3.90
C GLY A 139 10.77 -14.98 -3.78
N GLY A 140 10.99 -15.94 -2.88
CA GLY A 140 10.03 -16.99 -2.57
C GLY A 140 8.70 -16.44 -2.08
N LEU A 141 8.74 -15.46 -1.18
CA LEU A 141 7.54 -14.78 -0.66
C LEU A 141 6.77 -14.11 -1.80
N PHE A 142 7.44 -13.32 -2.65
CA PHE A 142 6.78 -12.60 -3.73
C PHE A 142 6.12 -13.55 -4.74
N ARG A 143 6.85 -14.60 -5.17
CA ARG A 143 6.31 -15.58 -6.13
C ARG A 143 5.15 -16.40 -5.56
N LEU A 144 5.32 -16.96 -4.35
CA LEU A 144 4.33 -17.85 -3.73
C LEU A 144 3.08 -17.11 -3.22
N ALA A 145 3.20 -15.84 -2.85
CA ALA A 145 2.05 -15.00 -2.54
C ALA A 145 1.40 -14.37 -3.79
N GLY A 146 1.88 -14.67 -4.99
CA GLY A 146 1.26 -14.24 -6.25
C GLY A 146 1.45 -12.76 -6.56
N PHE A 147 2.56 -12.15 -6.13
CA PHE A 147 2.92 -10.80 -6.58
C PHE A 147 3.29 -10.83 -8.07
N LEU A 148 2.91 -9.76 -8.77
CA LEU A 148 3.10 -9.63 -10.21
C LEU A 148 4.32 -8.75 -10.51
N PRO A 149 5.22 -9.14 -11.42
CA PRO A 149 6.32 -8.26 -11.86
C PRO A 149 5.76 -7.11 -12.70
N ALA A 150 6.30 -5.91 -12.51
CA ALA A 150 5.82 -4.73 -13.25
C ALA A 150 6.08 -4.84 -14.76
N ALA A 151 7.17 -5.49 -15.17
CA ALA A 151 7.53 -5.66 -16.58
C ALA A 151 6.57 -6.59 -17.35
N ASP A 152 6.00 -7.60 -16.69
CA ASP A 152 5.08 -8.58 -17.31
C ASP A 152 3.72 -8.62 -16.63
N MET A 153 3.27 -7.48 -16.11
CA MET A 153 2.04 -7.43 -15.34
C MET A 153 0.79 -7.69 -16.20
N MET A 154 0.83 -7.44 -17.52
CA MET A 154 -0.36 -7.55 -18.39
C MET A 154 -0.85 -8.99 -18.53
N GLY A 155 0.04 -9.91 -18.91
CA GLY A 155 -0.30 -11.32 -19.07
C GLY A 155 -0.66 -11.99 -17.75
N GLU A 156 0.16 -11.78 -16.72
CA GLU A 156 -0.05 -12.40 -15.41
C GLU A 156 -1.29 -11.84 -14.69
N ALA A 157 -1.57 -10.53 -14.81
CA ALA A 157 -2.73 -9.92 -14.16
C ALA A 157 -4.05 -10.49 -14.68
N ARG A 158 -4.15 -10.72 -16.00
CA ARG A 158 -5.34 -11.33 -16.59
C ARG A 158 -5.61 -12.71 -15.99
N ALA A 159 -4.59 -13.57 -15.93
CA ALA A 159 -4.73 -14.91 -15.35
C ALA A 159 -5.14 -14.87 -13.86
N LYS A 160 -4.65 -13.88 -13.08
CA LYS A 160 -5.06 -13.72 -11.69
C LYS A 160 -6.49 -13.24 -11.56
N LEU A 161 -6.94 -12.30 -12.38
CA LEU A 161 -8.33 -11.83 -12.39
C LEU A 161 -9.28 -12.96 -12.75
N ASP A 162 -8.95 -13.77 -13.79
CA ASP A 162 -9.74 -14.93 -14.20
C ASP A 162 -9.78 -16.02 -13.11
N ALA A 163 -8.74 -16.14 -12.29
CA ALA A 163 -8.68 -17.04 -11.12
C ALA A 163 -9.40 -16.48 -9.87
N GLY A 164 -10.06 -15.33 -9.98
CA GLY A 164 -10.85 -14.73 -8.91
C GLY A 164 -10.06 -13.86 -7.93
N PHE A 165 -8.82 -13.48 -8.25
CA PHE A 165 -8.05 -12.53 -7.45
C PHE A 165 -8.33 -11.08 -7.89
N HIS A 166 -8.11 -10.14 -6.97
CA HIS A 166 -7.99 -8.72 -7.29
C HIS A 166 -6.53 -8.38 -7.60
N VAL A 167 -6.32 -7.33 -8.39
CA VAL A 167 -4.97 -6.85 -8.73
C VAL A 167 -4.79 -5.45 -8.15
N LEU A 168 -3.83 -5.28 -7.22
CA LEU A 168 -3.48 -4.00 -6.63
C LEU A 168 -2.33 -3.35 -7.41
N VAL A 169 -2.54 -2.13 -7.85
CA VAL A 169 -1.53 -1.34 -8.58
C VAL A 169 -1.38 0.04 -7.94
N PHE A 170 -0.15 0.46 -7.74
CA PHE A 170 0.19 1.85 -7.43
C PHE A 170 0.64 2.51 -8.74
N PRO A 171 -0.24 3.25 -9.43
CA PRO A 171 0.02 3.69 -10.81
C PRO A 171 1.12 4.75 -10.92
N GLU A 172 1.54 5.34 -9.81
CA GLU A 172 2.68 6.24 -9.73
C GLU A 172 4.04 5.52 -9.91
N GLY A 173 4.08 4.18 -9.73
CA GLY A 173 5.30 3.36 -9.79
C GLY A 173 6.31 3.61 -8.67
N THR A 174 6.10 4.62 -7.85
CA THR A 174 6.92 4.96 -6.67
C THR A 174 6.09 5.74 -5.66
N ARG A 175 6.62 5.91 -4.43
CA ARG A 175 5.95 6.74 -3.41
C ARG A 175 5.88 8.21 -3.83
N SER A 176 4.71 8.82 -3.63
CA SER A 176 4.44 10.23 -3.91
C SER A 176 5.37 11.15 -3.10
N PRO A 177 5.78 12.29 -3.65
CA PRO A 177 6.29 13.39 -2.85
C PRO A 177 5.22 13.92 -1.90
N GLU A 178 5.63 14.73 -0.91
CA GLU A 178 4.67 15.34 0.01
C GLU A 178 3.72 16.29 -0.72
N ARG A 179 2.43 16.15 -0.42
CA ARG A 179 1.37 16.99 -1.00
C ARG A 179 1.40 17.04 -2.55
N SER A 180 1.79 15.94 -3.16
CA SER A 180 1.87 15.83 -4.60
C SER A 180 1.38 14.45 -5.03
N LEU A 181 0.98 14.35 -6.28
CA LEU A 181 0.63 13.10 -6.95
C LEU A 181 1.47 13.02 -8.23
N LEU A 182 2.20 11.94 -8.38
CA LEU A 182 2.94 11.70 -9.62
C LEU A 182 1.98 11.30 -10.74
N PRO A 183 2.35 11.55 -12.01
CA PRO A 183 1.55 11.10 -13.15
C PRO A 183 1.31 9.58 -13.11
N PHE A 184 0.10 9.17 -13.41
CA PHE A 184 -0.27 7.77 -13.43
C PHE A 184 0.24 7.07 -14.69
N HIS A 185 0.88 5.92 -14.51
CA HIS A 185 1.18 4.99 -15.61
C HIS A 185 -0.10 4.30 -16.10
N ARG A 186 -0.14 3.93 -17.38
CA ARG A 186 -1.33 3.42 -18.04
C ARG A 186 -1.67 1.97 -17.72
N GLY A 187 -0.70 1.17 -17.27
CA GLY A 187 -0.81 -0.27 -17.16
C GLY A 187 -2.01 -0.78 -16.36
N ALA A 188 -2.31 -0.21 -15.19
CA ALA A 188 -3.49 -0.60 -14.39
C ALA A 188 -4.80 -0.48 -15.19
N PHE A 189 -4.94 0.59 -15.95
CA PHE A 189 -6.13 0.89 -16.74
C PHE A 189 -6.23 0.03 -18.00
N GLU A 190 -5.08 -0.35 -18.57
CA GLU A 190 -5.03 -1.32 -19.67
C GLU A 190 -5.48 -2.71 -19.22
N ILE A 191 -4.99 -3.17 -18.06
CA ILE A 191 -5.44 -4.44 -17.46
C ILE A 191 -6.96 -4.40 -17.27
N ALA A 192 -7.51 -3.33 -16.67
CA ALA A 192 -8.93 -3.21 -16.42
C ALA A 192 -9.76 -3.23 -17.73
N CYS A 193 -9.33 -2.48 -18.76
CA CYS A 193 -10.01 -2.44 -20.05
C CYS A 193 -9.95 -3.78 -20.78
N GLN A 194 -8.80 -4.45 -20.78
CA GLN A 194 -8.64 -5.75 -21.47
C GLN A 194 -9.37 -6.89 -20.75
N ALA A 195 -9.46 -6.84 -19.44
CA ALA A 195 -10.14 -7.84 -18.64
C ALA A 195 -11.64 -7.55 -18.46
N ASP A 196 -12.11 -6.38 -18.85
CA ASP A 196 -13.47 -5.86 -18.61
C ASP A 196 -13.87 -5.92 -17.12
N VAL A 197 -12.94 -5.51 -16.25
CA VAL A 197 -13.14 -5.47 -14.80
C VAL A 197 -13.12 -4.03 -14.28
N PRO A 198 -13.82 -3.74 -13.17
CA PRO A 198 -13.82 -2.40 -12.59
C PRO A 198 -12.45 -1.99 -12.06
N VAL A 199 -12.16 -0.69 -12.17
CA VAL A 199 -11.12 -0.02 -11.41
C VAL A 199 -11.72 0.51 -10.12
N VAL A 200 -11.12 0.17 -8.98
CA VAL A 200 -11.57 0.60 -7.65
C VAL A 200 -10.52 1.51 -7.03
N PRO A 201 -10.78 2.82 -6.94
CA PRO A 201 -9.82 3.75 -6.36
C PRO A 201 -9.77 3.65 -4.83
N LEU A 202 -8.56 3.57 -4.28
CA LEU A 202 -8.28 3.72 -2.85
C LEU A 202 -7.47 5.01 -2.64
N VAL A 203 -8.04 5.99 -1.96
CA VAL A 203 -7.36 7.25 -1.65
C VAL A 203 -6.71 7.16 -0.28
N LEU A 204 -5.39 7.21 -0.25
CA LEU A 204 -4.57 7.08 0.94
C LEU A 204 -4.09 8.44 1.43
N ARG A 205 -4.21 8.69 2.75
CA ARG A 205 -3.65 9.85 3.43
C ARG A 205 -2.95 9.42 4.70
N CYS A 206 -1.76 9.96 4.94
CA CYS A 206 -0.99 9.72 6.17
C CYS A 206 -0.68 11.03 6.88
N ASP A 207 -1.20 11.18 8.09
CA ASP A 207 -0.97 12.36 8.93
C ASP A 207 -0.66 11.96 10.39
N PRO A 208 0.43 12.53 10.99
CA PRO A 208 1.53 13.22 10.31
C PRO A 208 2.27 12.31 9.34
N SER A 209 2.91 12.91 8.35
CA SER A 209 3.64 12.16 7.31
C SER A 209 4.75 11.31 7.92
N ALA A 210 4.75 10.00 7.62
CA ALA A 210 5.72 9.04 8.13
C ALA A 210 6.14 8.02 7.06
N LEU A 211 7.34 7.47 7.19
CA LEU A 211 7.86 6.39 6.34
C LEU A 211 7.84 6.71 4.83
N ARG A 212 8.04 8.00 4.49
CA ARG A 212 8.04 8.47 3.12
C ARG A 212 9.30 8.08 2.37
N LYS A 213 9.31 8.29 1.07
CA LYS A 213 10.50 8.13 0.24
C LYS A 213 11.60 9.08 0.75
N ASN A 214 12.82 8.56 0.91
CA ASN A 214 14.00 9.28 1.43
C ASN A 214 13.91 9.75 2.89
N GLN A 215 12.85 9.45 3.62
CA GLN A 215 12.77 9.71 5.04
C GLN A 215 13.60 8.66 5.81
N ARG A 216 14.50 9.13 6.67
CA ARG A 216 15.33 8.26 7.49
C ARG A 216 14.54 7.75 8.71
N PHE A 217 14.89 6.58 9.26
CA PHE A 217 14.18 5.97 10.39
C PHE A 217 14.10 6.87 11.63
N TRP A 218 15.09 7.72 11.86
CA TRP A 218 15.07 8.66 12.97
C TRP A 218 14.28 9.95 12.73
N GLN A 219 13.78 10.14 11.51
CA GLN A 219 12.91 11.28 11.17
C GLN A 219 11.43 10.91 11.31
N GLN A 220 11.11 10.10 12.32
CA GLN A 220 9.72 9.77 12.61
C GLN A 220 9.00 10.92 13.33
N PRO A 221 7.69 11.08 13.14
CA PRO A 221 6.91 12.04 13.90
C PRO A 221 6.88 11.68 15.38
N ASP A 222 6.74 12.69 16.25
CA ASP A 222 6.63 12.50 17.70
C ASP A 222 5.29 11.85 18.09
N THR A 223 4.27 12.01 17.26
CA THR A 223 2.94 11.42 17.46
C THR A 223 2.73 10.16 16.61
N CYS A 224 1.64 9.45 16.85
CA CYS A 224 1.25 8.32 16.01
C CYS A 224 0.86 8.80 14.61
N ALA A 225 1.48 8.28 13.59
CA ALA A 225 1.07 8.52 12.20
C ALA A 225 -0.19 7.69 11.89
N ASN A 226 -1.22 8.35 11.38
CA ASN A 226 -2.48 7.70 11.01
C ASN A 226 -2.58 7.59 9.50
N LEU A 227 -2.69 6.37 8.99
CA LEU A 227 -2.99 6.10 7.59
C LEU A 227 -4.49 5.85 7.45
N THR A 228 -5.17 6.74 6.75
CA THR A 228 -6.57 6.56 6.35
C THR A 228 -6.64 6.09 4.90
N ILE A 229 -7.54 5.15 4.64
CA ILE A 229 -7.79 4.57 3.32
C ILE A 229 -9.27 4.76 3.04
N GLU A 230 -9.58 5.60 2.08
CA GLU A 230 -10.95 5.85 1.62
C GLU A 230 -11.19 5.06 0.33
N VAL A 231 -12.33 4.38 0.28
CA VAL A 231 -12.73 3.58 -0.89
C VAL A 231 -13.72 4.41 -1.70
N ASP A 232 -13.38 4.67 -2.94
CA ASP A 232 -14.28 5.34 -3.86
C ASP A 232 -15.08 4.33 -4.72
N LEU A 233 -16.11 4.81 -5.41
CA LEU A 233 -16.98 3.96 -6.21
C LEU A 233 -16.22 3.26 -7.35
N PRO A 234 -16.52 2.00 -7.63
CA PRO A 234 -15.95 1.28 -8.76
C PRO A 234 -16.25 1.98 -10.08
N MET A 235 -15.23 2.11 -10.92
CA MET A 235 -15.30 2.74 -12.23
C MET A 235 -15.22 1.67 -13.32
N LEU A 236 -16.26 1.54 -14.13
CA LEU A 236 -16.32 0.52 -15.19
C LEU A 236 -15.66 1.01 -16.48
N PRO A 237 -14.79 0.22 -17.12
CA PRO A 237 -14.12 0.61 -18.38
C PRO A 237 -15.07 1.02 -19.50
N ALA A 238 -16.27 0.45 -19.55
CA ALA A 238 -17.31 0.79 -20.53
C ALA A 238 -17.69 2.28 -20.54
N ALA A 239 -17.59 2.98 -19.39
CA ALA A 239 -17.84 4.42 -19.31
C ALA A 239 -16.83 5.26 -20.13
N TRP A 240 -15.70 4.68 -20.52
CA TRP A 240 -14.68 5.27 -21.40
C TRP A 240 -14.54 4.51 -22.71
N GLU A 241 -15.56 3.77 -23.15
CA GLU A 241 -15.50 2.94 -24.37
C GLU A 241 -14.25 2.03 -24.38
N ASN A 242 -13.84 1.53 -23.22
CA ASN A 242 -12.61 0.76 -23.00
C ASN A 242 -11.32 1.48 -23.43
N LYS A 243 -11.31 2.80 -23.46
CA LYS A 243 -10.13 3.62 -23.77
C LYS A 243 -9.28 3.87 -22.53
N SER A 244 -8.29 3.04 -22.26
CA SER A 244 -7.42 3.10 -21.07
C SER A 244 -6.75 4.46 -20.83
N ARG A 245 -6.40 5.20 -21.91
CA ARG A 245 -5.81 6.54 -21.80
C ARG A 245 -6.78 7.57 -21.24
N ALA A 246 -8.05 7.53 -21.68
CA ALA A 246 -9.10 8.42 -21.18
C ALA A 246 -9.40 8.10 -19.72
N MET A 247 -9.66 6.81 -19.42
CA MET A 247 -9.88 6.34 -18.06
C MET A 247 -8.75 6.75 -17.09
N ARG A 248 -7.47 6.56 -17.48
CA ARG A 248 -6.31 6.98 -16.69
C ARG A 248 -6.36 8.48 -16.35
N LYS A 249 -6.64 9.34 -17.35
CA LYS A 249 -6.70 10.79 -17.17
C LYS A 249 -7.76 11.19 -16.14
N ASP A 250 -8.95 10.61 -16.26
CA ASP A 250 -10.08 10.95 -15.41
C ASP A 250 -9.88 10.43 -13.99
N VAL A 251 -9.36 9.20 -13.83
CA VAL A 251 -9.01 8.65 -12.52
C VAL A 251 -7.90 9.49 -11.87
N GLU A 252 -6.85 9.88 -12.60
CA GLU A 252 -5.81 10.76 -12.07
C GLU A 252 -6.37 12.12 -11.63
N SER A 253 -7.24 12.73 -12.44
CA SER A 253 -7.94 13.99 -12.09
C SER A 253 -8.82 13.82 -10.85
N HIS A 254 -9.51 12.69 -10.72
CA HIS A 254 -10.29 12.35 -9.55
C HIS A 254 -9.41 12.29 -8.28
N TYR A 255 -8.24 11.63 -8.33
CA TYR A 255 -7.30 11.61 -7.21
C TYR A 255 -6.78 13.01 -6.85
N ARG A 256 -6.45 13.85 -7.84
CA ARG A 256 -6.04 15.24 -7.59
C ARG A 256 -7.11 16.02 -6.86
N SER A 257 -8.36 15.90 -7.28
CA SER A 257 -9.51 16.52 -6.61
C SER A 257 -9.70 15.99 -5.19
N ARG A 258 -9.66 14.66 -5.02
CA ARG A 258 -9.82 14.03 -3.70
C ARG A 258 -8.72 14.41 -2.72
N LEU A 259 -7.50 14.56 -3.19
CA LEU A 259 -6.34 14.96 -2.37
C LEU A 259 -6.22 16.47 -2.15
N GLY A 260 -7.11 17.28 -2.77
CA GLY A 260 -7.06 18.74 -2.69
C GLY A 260 -5.89 19.34 -3.45
N LEU A 261 -5.35 18.62 -4.45
CA LEU A 261 -4.29 19.07 -5.33
C LEU A 261 -4.92 19.82 -6.51
N GLY A 262 -4.58 21.09 -6.71
CA GLY A 262 -5.06 21.87 -7.85
C GLY A 262 -4.76 21.18 -9.19
N ARG A 263 -5.51 21.54 -10.24
CA ARG A 263 -5.15 21.16 -11.61
C ARG A 263 -3.81 21.84 -11.93
N ASP A 264 -2.81 21.04 -12.32
CA ASP A 264 -1.63 21.63 -12.93
C ASP A 264 -2.11 22.39 -14.18
N SER A 265 -1.89 23.71 -14.16
CA SER A 265 -2.22 24.63 -15.27
C SER A 265 -1.31 24.35 -16.47
#